data_982170eb523e946a0fe62c025e1f42ca
#
_entry.id   982170eb523e946a0fe62c025e1f42ca
#
_cell.length_a   1.000
_cell.length_b   1.000
_cell.length_c   1.000
_cell.angle_alpha   90.00
_cell.angle_beta   90.00
_cell.angle_gamma   90.00
#
_symmetry.space_group_name_H-M   'P 1'
#
loop_
_entity.id
_entity.type
_entity.pdbx_description
1 polymer ?
#
loop_
_entity_poly.entity_id
_entity_poly.type
_entity_poly.pdbx_seq_one_letter_code
_entity_poly.pdbx_strand_id
1 'polypeptide(L)' 'MANHLTPTELAREAGLERREVITKCVELGVPIFQGRIDKTLFHATLATPVSMQHRTT' A
#
# COMPACT_ATOMS: atom_id res chain seq x y z
N MET A 1 17.95 -5.70 2.20
CA MET A 1 17.32 -4.56 1.77
C MET A 1 16.07 -4.34 2.48
N ALA A 2 15.84 -3.15 2.86
CA ALA A 2 14.65 -2.81 3.58
C ALA A 2 13.49 -2.69 2.62
N ASN A 3 12.42 -3.37 2.90
CA ASN A 3 11.23 -3.24 2.08
C ASN A 3 10.23 -2.33 2.77
N HIS A 4 10.64 -1.69 3.86
CA HIS A 4 9.74 -0.83 4.60
C HIS A 4 10.09 0.61 4.31
N LEU A 5 9.13 1.35 3.80
CA LEU A 5 9.32 2.75 3.44
C LEU A 5 8.33 3.60 4.18
N THR A 6 8.69 4.86 4.39
CA THR A 6 7.73 5.79 4.97
C THR A 6 6.68 6.09 3.91
N PRO A 7 5.50 6.57 4.31
CA PRO A 7 4.48 6.92 3.33
C PRO A 7 4.97 7.91 2.28
N THR A 8 5.82 8.85 2.68
CA THR A 8 6.35 9.82 1.74
C THR A 8 7.25 9.16 0.71
N GLU A 9 8.11 8.25 1.15
CA GLU A 9 8.99 7.56 0.25
C GLU A 9 8.21 6.67 -0.71
N LEU A 10 7.22 5.97 -0.18
CA LEU A 10 6.43 5.07 -1.00
C LEU A 10 5.59 5.84 -2.00
N ALA A 11 5.07 6.99 -1.59
CA ALA A 11 4.29 7.83 -2.48
C ALA A 11 5.15 8.29 -3.64
N ARG A 12 6.40 8.66 -3.35
CA ARG A 12 7.28 9.13 -4.39
C ARG A 12 7.59 8.01 -5.40
N GLU A 13 7.79 6.80 -4.91
CA GLU A 13 8.08 5.70 -5.80
C GLU A 13 6.87 5.30 -6.63
N ALA A 14 5.69 5.36 -6.03
CA ALA A 14 4.48 4.93 -6.71
C ALA A 14 3.81 6.02 -7.54
N GLY A 15 4.32 7.25 -7.45
CA GLY A 15 3.69 8.33 -8.19
C GLY A 15 2.40 8.80 -7.56
N LEU A 16 2.27 8.64 -6.27
CA LEU A 16 1.06 9.03 -5.55
C LEU A 16 1.38 10.12 -4.56
N GLU A 17 0.35 10.65 -3.92
CA GLU A 17 0.55 11.61 -2.87
C GLU A 17 0.58 10.85 -1.54
N ARG A 18 1.25 11.44 -0.56
CA ARG A 18 1.39 10.79 0.73
C ARG A 18 0.05 10.35 1.31
N ARG A 19 -0.94 11.23 1.24
CA ARG A 19 -2.23 10.89 1.81
C ARG A 19 -2.88 9.74 1.06
N GLU A 20 -2.63 9.64 -0.24
CA GLU A 20 -3.20 8.55 -1.00
C GLU A 20 -2.60 7.22 -0.59
N VAL A 21 -1.31 7.22 -0.29
CA VAL A 21 -0.67 5.99 0.17
C VAL A 21 -1.30 5.53 1.46
N ILE A 22 -1.51 6.46 2.39
CA ILE A 22 -2.10 6.11 3.67
C ILE A 22 -3.53 5.60 3.49
N THR A 23 -4.30 6.27 2.64
CA THR A 23 -5.67 5.86 2.39
C THR A 23 -5.71 4.47 1.78
N LYS A 24 -4.82 4.21 0.82
CA LYS A 24 -4.81 2.90 0.20
C LYS A 24 -4.40 1.82 1.19
N CYS A 25 -3.49 2.12 2.08
CA CYS A 25 -3.09 1.14 3.08
C CYS A 25 -4.28 0.77 3.95
N VAL A 26 -5.09 1.76 4.31
CA VAL A 26 -6.25 1.49 5.13
C VAL A 26 -7.28 0.67 4.34
N GLU A 27 -7.53 1.08 3.10
CA GLU A 27 -8.51 0.40 2.29
C GLU A 27 -8.12 -1.02 1.92
N LEU A 28 -6.84 -1.22 1.66
CA LEU A 28 -6.37 -2.53 1.23
C LEU A 28 -5.92 -3.42 2.38
N GLY A 29 -5.92 -2.87 3.58
CA GLY A 29 -5.54 -3.67 4.73
C GLY A 29 -4.04 -3.85 4.87
N VAL A 30 -3.25 -2.98 4.27
CA VAL A 30 -1.81 -3.05 4.40
C VAL A 30 -1.41 -2.41 5.71
N PRO A 31 -0.78 -3.14 6.62
CA PRO A 31 -0.44 -2.58 7.91
C PRO A 31 0.69 -1.56 7.83
N ILE A 32 0.58 -0.53 8.65
CA ILE A 32 1.62 0.46 8.75
C ILE A 32 2.27 0.22 10.10
N PHE A 33 3.52 -0.22 10.09
CA PHE A 33 4.20 -0.56 11.31
C PHE A 33 5.30 0.44 11.62
N GLN A 34 5.19 1.10 12.77
CA GLN A 34 6.16 2.10 13.17
C GLN A 34 6.33 3.19 12.11
N GLY A 35 5.23 3.59 11.49
CA GLY A 35 5.27 4.63 10.49
C GLY A 35 5.86 4.22 9.17
N ARG A 36 6.00 2.92 8.95
CA ARG A 36 6.55 2.42 7.70
C ARG A 36 5.66 1.36 7.10
N ILE A 37 5.68 1.26 5.79
CA ILE A 37 4.82 0.36 5.07
C ILE A 37 5.67 -0.64 4.33
N ASP A 38 5.25 -1.91 4.35
CA ASP A 38 5.95 -2.95 3.63
C ASP A 38 5.73 -2.70 2.14
N LYS A 39 6.77 -2.31 1.44
CA LYS A 39 6.70 -1.98 0.04
C LYS A 39 6.23 -3.17 -0.79
N THR A 40 6.75 -4.34 -0.51
CA THR A 40 6.39 -5.52 -1.26
C THR A 40 4.90 -5.82 -1.12
N LEU A 41 4.40 -5.74 0.11
CA LEU A 41 3.01 -6.00 0.36
C LEU A 41 2.12 -4.94 -0.29
N PHE A 42 2.55 -3.68 -0.21
CA PHE A 42 1.78 -2.60 -0.79
C PHE A 42 1.63 -2.79 -2.30
N HIS A 43 2.73 -3.08 -2.98
CA HIS A 43 2.67 -3.26 -4.42
C HIS A 43 1.91 -4.52 -4.80
N ALA A 44 2.06 -5.58 -4.04
CA ALA A 44 1.34 -6.81 -4.33
C ALA A 44 -0.17 -6.58 -4.18
N THR A 45 -0.56 -5.81 -3.18
CA THR A 45 -1.97 -5.56 -2.96
C THR A 45 -2.54 -4.68 -4.05
N LEU A 46 -1.75 -3.69 -4.52
CA LEU A 46 -2.22 -2.86 -5.60
C LEU A 46 -2.35 -3.64 -6.89
N ALA A 47 -1.45 -4.59 -7.11
CA ALA A 47 -1.48 -5.36 -8.33
C ALA A 47 -2.62 -6.37 -8.35
N THR A 48 -3.11 -6.76 -7.19
CA THR A 48 -4.18 -7.73 -7.13
C THR A 48 -5.50 -7.03 -7.36
N PRO A 49 -6.25 -7.43 -8.36
CA PRO A 49 -7.51 -6.77 -8.65
C PRO A 49 -8.45 -6.90 -7.49
N VAL A 50 -8.96 -5.77 -7.06
CA VAL A 50 -9.89 -5.78 -5.97
C VAL A 50 -11.13 -6.54 -6.36
N SER A 51 -11.45 -6.52 -7.62
CA SER A 51 -12.63 -7.21 -8.06
C SER A 51 -12.59 -8.67 -7.71
N MET A 52 -11.41 -9.22 -7.57
CA MET A 52 -11.36 -10.59 -7.21
C MET A 52 -11.86 -10.80 -5.84
N GLN A 53 -11.67 -9.83 -5.00
CA GLN A 53 -12.10 -10.01 -3.67
C GLN A 53 -13.55 -9.80 -3.55
N HIS A 54 -14.03 -8.79 -4.21
CA HIS A 54 -15.36 -8.53 -3.95
C HIS A 54 -16.27 -9.39 -4.69
N ARG A 55 -15.75 -10.09 -5.57
CA ARG A 55 -16.57 -10.84 -6.30
C ARG A 55 -17.21 -11.77 -5.48
N THR A 56 -16.80 -11.90 -4.48
CA THR A 56 -17.37 -12.84 -3.77
C THR A 56 -18.66 -12.49 -3.54
N THR A 57 -19.04 -11.80 -3.81
CA THR A 57 -20.21 -11.51 -3.59
C THR A 57 -21.00 -11.91 -4.07
#